data_895df7c1e94a397a634fa64146c3f02a
#
_entry.id   895df7c1e94a397a634fa64146c3f02a
#
_cell.length_a   1.000
_cell.length_b   1.000
_cell.length_c   1.000
_cell.angle_alpha   90.00
_cell.angle_beta   90.00
_cell.angle_gamma   90.00
#
_symmetry.space_group_name_H-M   'P 1'
#
loop_
_entity.id
_entity.type
_entity.pdbx_description
1 polymer ?
#
loop_
_entity_poly.entity_id
_entity_poly.type
_entity_poly.pdbx_seq_one_letter_code
_entity_poly.pdbx_strand_id
1 'polypeptide(L)'
;MTQPSSRLPALGRRDFIKKAGATGTAAWLGGLAGGGAWAAGSDAPEKKEVKIGFIPLTDCASVVMASVLGLDKKYGVKIVPSKEASWAGVRDKLVNGELDFAHSLYGLIYGVHLGLGGPKKDMAVMMTLNHNGQAITLSKKLADKGAVDGPGLAKLMASEKREYTFAQTFPTGTHAMWLYYWLAANGIDPMKDAKVITVPPPQMVANMRVGNMDGYCVGEPWNHRAIIDGIGITATTTQDIWKDHPEKVLGTTAEFVKKYPNTTRAVMMAVLEASQWIDASLSNKMKMAETVAGKAYVNTGVDAINQRILGRYQNGLGKTWDDPNHMKFFNDGLVNFPFLSDGMWFLTQHKRWGLLKDHPDYLKVAQAINQTTLYKEAAAQLKVSVPKSDHRSSKLVDGVLWDGKDPAKYADSFKVRAVAAAAV
;
A
#
# COMPACT_ATOMS: atom_id res chain seq x y z
N MET A 1 -65.95 52.45 -27.91
CA MET A 1 -65.94 51.74 -26.61
C MET A 1 -64.53 51.45 -26.32
N THR A 2 -63.92 52.26 -25.46
CA THR A 2 -62.51 52.26 -25.07
C THR A 2 -62.36 51.48 -23.76
N GLN A 3 -61.47 50.48 -23.76
CA GLN A 3 -61.06 49.78 -22.55
C GLN A 3 -60.01 50.61 -21.81
N PRO A 4 -59.98 50.63 -20.47
CA PRO A 4 -58.94 51.30 -19.69
C PRO A 4 -57.76 50.39 -19.40
N SER A 5 -56.57 50.92 -19.66
CA SER A 5 -55.27 50.31 -19.28
C SER A 5 -55.01 50.47 -17.79
N SER A 6 -54.89 49.36 -17.07
CA SER A 6 -54.42 49.37 -15.68
C SER A 6 -52.87 49.35 -15.66
N ARG A 7 -52.27 50.48 -15.29
CA ARG A 7 -50.84 50.56 -14.93
C ARG A 7 -50.66 50.06 -13.51
N LEU A 8 -49.80 49.01 -13.36
CA LEU A 8 -49.26 48.60 -12.04
C LEU A 8 -48.24 49.63 -11.55
N PRO A 9 -48.23 49.96 -10.27
CA PRO A 9 -47.28 50.92 -9.70
C PRO A 9 -45.87 50.33 -9.66
N ALA A 10 -44.87 51.12 -10.10
CA ALA A 10 -43.47 50.79 -10.06
C ALA A 10 -42.96 50.71 -8.60
N LEU A 11 -42.54 49.55 -8.17
CA LEU A 11 -41.89 49.39 -6.86
C LEU A 11 -40.51 50.04 -6.90
N GLY A 12 -40.26 50.92 -5.93
CA GLY A 12 -39.00 51.64 -5.80
C GLY A 12 -37.83 50.73 -5.49
N ARG A 13 -36.64 51.08 -5.97
CA ARG A 13 -35.38 50.33 -5.83
C ARG A 13 -35.07 49.90 -4.36
N ARG A 14 -35.57 50.60 -3.35
CA ARG A 14 -35.42 50.28 -1.92
C ARG A 14 -36.31 49.11 -1.46
N ASP A 15 -37.47 48.91 -2.07
CA ASP A 15 -38.39 47.82 -1.68
C ASP A 15 -37.98 46.48 -2.35
N PHE A 16 -37.30 46.53 -3.49
CA PHE A 16 -36.71 45.37 -4.13
C PHE A 16 -35.53 44.81 -3.29
N ILE A 17 -34.70 45.69 -2.73
CA ILE A 17 -33.56 45.30 -1.89
C ILE A 17 -34.01 44.69 -0.55
N LYS A 18 -35.11 45.15 0.04
CA LYS A 18 -35.63 44.61 1.31
C LYS A 18 -36.37 43.29 1.18
N LYS A 19 -36.93 42.96 0.03
CA LYS A 19 -37.58 41.66 -0.23
C LYS A 19 -36.66 40.60 -0.84
N ALA A 20 -35.53 41.00 -1.42
CA ALA A 20 -34.50 40.08 -1.90
C ALA A 20 -33.53 39.65 -0.77
N GLY A 21 -33.53 40.34 0.37
CA GLY A 21 -32.63 40.06 1.49
C GLY A 21 -33.07 38.96 2.46
N ALA A 22 -34.28 38.42 2.35
CA ALA A 22 -34.80 37.49 3.36
C ALA A 22 -35.02 36.05 2.87
N THR A 23 -34.89 35.76 1.57
CA THR A 23 -35.11 34.40 1.02
C THR A 23 -34.05 33.94 0.02
N GLY A 24 -32.99 34.70 -0.20
CA GLY A 24 -31.99 34.43 -1.26
C GLY A 24 -30.59 34.03 -0.80
N THR A 25 -30.30 34.00 0.50
CA THR A 25 -28.92 33.78 0.99
C THR A 25 -28.57 32.33 1.32
N ALA A 26 -29.51 31.40 1.27
CA ALA A 26 -29.22 29.97 1.53
C ALA A 26 -29.02 29.08 0.27
N ALA A 27 -29.36 29.59 -0.91
CA ALA A 27 -29.32 28.72 -2.14
C ALA A 27 -28.27 29.13 -3.18
N TRP A 28 -27.51 30.24 -2.98
CA TRP A 28 -26.56 30.73 -4.00
C TRP A 28 -25.08 30.61 -3.58
N LEU A 29 -24.77 30.11 -2.39
CA LEU A 29 -23.39 29.82 -1.98
C LEU A 29 -22.95 28.37 -2.25
N GLY A 30 -23.85 27.53 -2.74
CA GLY A 30 -23.54 26.13 -3.08
C GLY A 30 -23.11 25.88 -4.52
N GLY A 31 -23.12 26.90 -5.40
CA GLY A 31 -22.99 26.67 -6.85
C GLY A 31 -21.72 27.18 -7.53
N LEU A 32 -20.81 27.87 -6.84
CA LEU A 32 -19.62 28.48 -7.45
C LEU A 32 -18.29 28.17 -6.76
N ALA A 33 -18.31 27.33 -5.71
CA ALA A 33 -17.09 26.77 -5.17
C ALA A 33 -16.96 25.34 -5.69
N GLY A 34 -16.31 25.14 -6.82
CA GLY A 34 -15.64 23.90 -7.20
C GLY A 34 -14.49 23.60 -6.25
N GLY A 35 -14.64 23.88 -4.97
CA GLY A 35 -13.77 23.51 -3.87
C GLY A 35 -14.33 22.27 -3.20
N GLY A 36 -13.47 21.33 -2.84
CA GLY A 36 -13.81 20.09 -2.19
C GLY A 36 -14.68 20.29 -0.93
N ALA A 37 -15.21 19.21 -0.40
CA ALA A 37 -16.11 19.17 0.76
C ALA A 37 -15.62 19.95 2.01
N TRP A 38 -14.38 20.43 1.98
CA TRP A 38 -13.68 21.14 3.06
C TRP A 38 -13.34 22.60 2.74
N ALA A 39 -13.92 23.19 1.70
CA ALA A 39 -13.50 24.51 1.20
C ALA A 39 -13.90 25.69 2.09
N ALA A 40 -14.80 25.51 3.06
CA ALA A 40 -15.22 26.57 3.98
C ALA A 40 -15.73 26.00 5.30
N GLY A 41 -15.35 26.60 6.42
CA GLY A 41 -15.86 26.32 7.75
C GLY A 41 -14.91 25.51 8.64
N SER A 42 -15.45 24.92 9.71
CA SER A 42 -14.71 24.13 10.71
C SER A 42 -14.02 22.87 10.15
N ASP A 43 -14.36 22.48 8.92
CA ASP A 43 -13.86 21.27 8.26
C ASP A 43 -12.67 21.53 7.33
N ALA A 44 -12.17 22.76 7.25
CA ALA A 44 -10.97 23.07 6.44
C ALA A 44 -9.74 22.36 7.02
N PRO A 45 -8.84 21.85 6.14
CA PRO A 45 -7.58 21.25 6.56
C PRO A 45 -6.74 22.19 7.44
N GLU A 46 -6.31 21.70 8.59
CA GLU A 46 -5.49 22.44 9.55
C GLU A 46 -4.07 22.69 9.01
N LYS A 47 -3.54 21.72 8.27
CA LYS A 47 -2.26 21.78 7.57
C LYS A 47 -2.49 21.69 6.07
N LYS A 48 -2.14 22.74 5.33
CA LYS A 48 -2.42 22.84 3.89
C LYS A 48 -1.40 22.18 3.00
N GLU A 49 -0.15 22.05 3.43
CA GLU A 49 0.91 21.32 2.69
C GLU A 49 1.33 20.10 3.49
N VAL A 50 1.33 18.93 2.81
CA VAL A 50 1.54 17.62 3.42
C VAL A 50 2.63 16.88 2.64
N LYS A 51 3.71 16.49 3.32
CA LYS A 51 4.76 15.64 2.75
C LYS A 51 4.41 14.17 2.90
N ILE A 52 4.36 13.46 1.77
CA ILE A 52 4.15 12.00 1.75
C ILE A 52 5.38 11.30 1.20
N GLY A 53 6.10 10.57 2.07
CA GLY A 53 7.26 9.80 1.67
C GLY A 53 6.89 8.60 0.80
N PHE A 54 7.71 8.28 -0.20
CA PHE A 54 7.53 7.08 -1.01
C PHE A 54 8.87 6.49 -1.46
N ILE A 55 8.91 5.19 -1.63
CA ILE A 55 10.01 4.48 -2.27
C ILE A 55 9.70 4.30 -3.77
N PRO A 56 10.71 4.34 -4.66
CA PRO A 56 10.56 4.12 -6.10
C PRO A 56 10.04 2.70 -6.43
N LEU A 57 8.73 2.54 -6.41
CA LEU A 57 7.96 1.33 -6.68
C LEU A 57 6.68 1.72 -7.41
N THR A 58 6.13 0.85 -8.24
CA THR A 58 4.89 1.11 -8.99
C THR A 58 3.72 1.44 -8.06
N ASP A 59 3.70 0.84 -6.87
CA ASP A 59 2.63 1.01 -5.87
C ASP A 59 2.62 2.38 -5.15
N CYS A 60 3.58 3.27 -5.42
CA CYS A 60 3.48 4.68 -5.03
C CYS A 60 2.43 5.48 -5.84
N ALA A 61 1.85 4.85 -6.86
CA ALA A 61 1.05 5.52 -7.88
C ALA A 61 -0.12 6.32 -7.32
N SER A 62 -0.88 5.81 -6.35
CA SER A 62 -2.03 6.55 -5.80
C SER A 62 -1.63 7.86 -5.14
N VAL A 63 -0.51 7.86 -4.42
CA VAL A 63 0.05 9.08 -3.78
C VAL A 63 0.55 10.07 -4.83
N VAL A 64 1.30 9.59 -5.82
CA VAL A 64 1.82 10.45 -6.90
C VAL A 64 0.70 11.04 -7.74
N MET A 65 -0.27 10.21 -8.15
CA MET A 65 -1.38 10.65 -9.00
C MET A 65 -2.33 11.60 -8.27
N ALA A 66 -2.51 11.47 -6.95
CA ALA A 66 -3.28 12.43 -6.16
C ALA A 66 -2.75 13.87 -6.32
N SER A 67 -1.42 14.03 -6.32
CA SER A 67 -0.75 15.31 -6.54
C SER A 67 -0.73 15.73 -8.02
N VAL A 68 -0.34 14.82 -8.93
CA VAL A 68 -0.18 15.14 -10.37
C VAL A 68 -1.50 15.52 -11.03
N LEU A 69 -2.61 14.86 -10.65
CA LEU A 69 -3.95 15.17 -11.16
C LEU A 69 -4.58 16.37 -10.45
N GLY A 70 -3.96 16.91 -9.41
CA GLY A 70 -4.50 18.02 -8.61
C GLY A 70 -5.72 17.63 -7.78
N LEU A 71 -5.92 16.33 -7.50
CA LEU A 71 -7.02 15.85 -6.66
C LEU A 71 -6.88 16.33 -5.22
N ASP A 72 -5.66 16.49 -4.74
CA ASP A 72 -5.33 17.06 -3.44
C ASP A 72 -5.87 18.48 -3.26
N LYS A 73 -5.77 19.33 -4.28
CA LYS A 73 -6.27 20.71 -4.27
C LYS A 73 -7.79 20.77 -4.15
N LYS A 74 -8.50 19.77 -4.70
CA LYS A 74 -9.96 19.65 -4.57
C LYS A 74 -10.40 19.57 -3.10
N TYR A 75 -9.53 19.01 -2.24
CA TYR A 75 -9.78 18.85 -0.80
C TYR A 75 -9.03 19.87 0.06
N GLY A 76 -8.49 20.92 -0.53
CA GLY A 76 -7.85 22.02 0.18
C GLY A 76 -6.47 21.71 0.76
N VAL A 77 -5.83 20.64 0.33
CA VAL A 77 -4.45 20.29 0.69
C VAL A 77 -3.55 20.29 -0.55
N LYS A 78 -2.25 20.43 -0.34
CA LYS A 78 -1.20 20.23 -1.33
C LYS A 78 -0.35 19.05 -0.90
N ILE A 79 -0.43 17.96 -1.62
CA ILE A 79 0.43 16.79 -1.43
C ILE A 79 1.78 17.03 -2.11
N VAL A 80 2.86 16.87 -1.35
CA VAL A 80 4.24 16.92 -1.84
C VAL A 80 4.83 15.51 -1.72
N PRO A 81 4.87 14.72 -2.82
CA PRO A 81 5.52 13.42 -2.81
C PRO A 81 7.02 13.58 -2.57
N SER A 82 7.55 12.91 -1.55
CA SER A 82 8.97 12.93 -1.17
C SER A 82 9.61 11.58 -1.47
N LYS A 83 10.51 11.56 -2.45
CA LYS A 83 11.22 10.34 -2.84
C LYS A 83 12.27 9.97 -1.82
N GLU A 84 12.17 8.79 -1.26
CA GLU A 84 13.04 8.29 -0.21
C GLU A 84 13.95 7.16 -0.72
N ALA A 85 15.12 7.01 -0.09
CA ALA A 85 16.12 6.05 -0.53
C ALA A 85 15.95 4.64 0.07
N SER A 86 15.33 4.55 1.25
CA SER A 86 15.16 3.28 2.00
C SER A 86 13.97 3.32 2.93
N TRP A 87 13.46 2.14 3.29
CA TRP A 87 12.38 2.01 4.28
C TRP A 87 12.80 2.44 5.69
N ALA A 88 14.07 2.29 6.05
CA ALA A 88 14.60 2.84 7.30
C ALA A 88 14.50 4.37 7.32
N GLY A 89 14.86 5.03 6.22
CA GLY A 89 14.70 6.47 6.07
C GLY A 89 13.25 6.94 6.14
N VAL A 90 12.33 6.21 5.49
CA VAL A 90 10.88 6.46 5.60
C VAL A 90 10.42 6.36 7.05
N ARG A 91 10.78 5.27 7.75
CA ARG A 91 10.47 5.06 9.16
C ARG A 91 10.94 6.23 10.02
N ASP A 92 12.21 6.58 9.93
CA ASP A 92 12.84 7.57 10.80
C ASP A 92 12.23 8.96 10.56
N LYS A 93 12.05 9.35 9.32
CA LYS A 93 11.44 10.63 8.96
C LYS A 93 9.96 10.71 9.36
N LEU A 94 9.22 9.61 9.26
CA LEU A 94 7.83 9.57 9.71
C LEU A 94 7.73 9.69 11.24
N VAL A 95 8.58 8.97 11.97
CA VAL A 95 8.63 9.03 13.45
C VAL A 95 9.05 10.41 13.95
N ASN A 96 9.98 11.07 13.26
CA ASN A 96 10.50 12.39 13.62
C ASN A 96 9.63 13.56 13.12
N GLY A 97 8.59 13.28 12.30
CA GLY A 97 7.68 14.30 11.77
C GLY A 97 8.26 15.10 10.60
N GLU A 98 9.34 14.65 9.96
CA GLU A 98 9.85 15.19 8.69
C GLU A 98 8.95 14.82 7.51
N LEU A 99 8.27 13.67 7.61
CA LEU A 99 7.19 13.24 6.75
C LEU A 99 5.89 13.24 7.54
N ASP A 100 4.81 13.68 6.92
CA ASP A 100 3.46 13.69 7.50
C ASP A 100 2.79 12.32 7.31
N PHE A 101 2.95 11.75 6.13
CA PHE A 101 2.49 10.42 5.76
C PHE A 101 3.58 9.68 5.00
N ALA A 102 3.36 8.40 4.81
CA ALA A 102 4.17 7.59 3.92
C ALA A 102 3.33 6.57 3.16
N HIS A 103 3.65 6.37 1.88
CA HIS A 103 3.45 5.11 1.20
C HIS A 103 4.38 4.11 1.89
N SER A 104 3.84 3.22 2.69
CA SER A 104 4.62 2.39 3.60
C SER A 104 4.29 0.91 3.50
N LEU A 105 5.24 0.08 3.89
CA LEU A 105 5.00 -1.35 4.09
C LEU A 105 4.02 -1.56 5.25
N TYR A 106 3.02 -2.41 5.05
CA TYR A 106 2.02 -2.70 6.10
C TYR A 106 2.68 -3.13 7.40
N GLY A 107 3.52 -4.15 7.35
CA GLY A 107 4.21 -4.67 8.53
C GLY A 107 5.20 -3.71 9.18
N LEU A 108 5.76 -2.73 8.44
CA LEU A 108 6.64 -1.70 9.00
C LEU A 108 5.87 -0.81 9.99
N ILE A 109 4.66 -0.37 9.63
CA ILE A 109 3.81 0.46 10.50
C ILE A 109 3.53 -0.28 11.82
N TYR A 110 3.20 -1.56 11.75
CA TYR A 110 3.00 -2.42 12.92
C TYR A 110 4.28 -2.61 13.73
N GLY A 111 5.41 -2.80 13.04
CA GLY A 111 6.71 -2.92 13.67
C GLY A 111 7.11 -1.69 14.48
N VAL A 112 6.91 -0.49 13.93
CA VAL A 112 7.15 0.79 14.64
C VAL A 112 6.21 0.96 15.81
N HIS A 113 4.92 0.64 15.65
CA HIS A 113 3.94 0.74 16.73
C HIS A 113 4.34 -0.10 17.96
N LEU A 114 4.91 -1.28 17.71
CA LEU A 114 5.34 -2.19 18.77
C LEU A 114 6.80 -2.03 19.16
N GLY A 115 7.58 -1.18 18.47
CA GLY A 115 9.01 -0.99 18.76
C GLY A 115 9.89 -2.15 18.30
N LEU A 116 9.50 -2.87 17.25
CA LEU A 116 10.23 -4.03 16.73
C LEU A 116 11.49 -3.58 15.97
N GLY A 117 12.65 -3.78 16.56
CA GLY A 117 13.94 -3.49 15.93
C GLY A 117 14.22 -2.00 15.66
N GLY A 118 13.58 -1.09 16.40
CA GLY A 118 13.77 0.33 16.22
C GLY A 118 12.93 1.21 17.15
N PRO A 119 12.74 2.50 16.83
CA PRO A 119 11.98 3.42 17.65
C PRO A 119 10.52 2.96 17.76
N LYS A 120 9.93 3.15 18.94
CA LYS A 120 8.50 2.93 19.17
C LYS A 120 7.74 4.25 19.05
N LYS A 121 6.71 4.26 18.23
CA LYS A 121 5.80 5.40 18.09
C LYS A 121 4.39 4.85 17.79
N ASP A 122 3.36 5.44 18.37
CA ASP A 122 1.99 5.08 18.04
C ASP A 122 1.68 5.47 16.60
N MET A 123 1.33 4.48 15.79
CA MET A 123 1.15 4.60 14.35
C MET A 123 -0.30 4.41 13.94
N ALA A 124 -0.63 4.88 12.73
CA ALA A 124 -1.94 4.72 12.12
C ALA A 124 -1.81 4.28 10.65
N VAL A 125 -2.64 3.33 10.24
CA VAL A 125 -2.90 2.92 8.86
C VAL A 125 -4.23 3.52 8.45
N MET A 126 -4.18 4.45 7.49
CA MET A 126 -5.37 5.17 7.04
C MET A 126 -6.15 4.37 6.00
N MET A 127 -5.45 3.71 5.10
CA MET A 127 -5.99 2.87 4.03
C MET A 127 -4.90 1.99 3.42
N THR A 128 -5.28 0.91 2.77
CA THR A 128 -4.39 0.14 1.89
C THR A 128 -4.28 0.83 0.53
N LEU A 129 -3.11 0.87 -0.07
CA LEU A 129 -2.84 1.56 -1.34
C LEU A 129 -2.93 0.64 -2.55
N ASN A 130 -2.57 -0.63 -2.38
CA ASN A 130 -2.69 -1.64 -3.42
C ASN A 130 -2.83 -3.05 -2.85
N HIS A 131 -3.43 -3.93 -3.63
CA HIS A 131 -3.35 -5.38 -3.47
C HIS A 131 -2.38 -5.95 -4.50
N ASN A 132 -1.69 -7.04 -4.14
CA ASN A 132 -0.77 -7.77 -5.04
C ASN A 132 0.40 -6.89 -5.56
N GLY A 133 1.07 -7.33 -6.63
CA GLY A 133 2.08 -6.53 -7.33
C GLY A 133 3.49 -6.69 -6.81
N GLN A 134 3.81 -7.89 -6.30
CA GLN A 134 5.14 -8.31 -5.91
C GLN A 134 5.46 -9.69 -6.48
N ALA A 135 6.71 -10.09 -6.40
CA ALA A 135 7.12 -11.44 -6.77
C ALA A 135 8.34 -11.87 -5.95
N ILE A 136 8.59 -13.16 -5.99
CA ILE A 136 9.86 -13.75 -5.58
C ILE A 136 10.65 -14.04 -6.87
N THR A 137 11.76 -13.32 -6.99
CA THR A 137 12.69 -13.42 -8.10
C THR A 137 13.91 -14.22 -7.67
N LEU A 138 14.23 -15.29 -8.39
CA LEU A 138 15.45 -16.04 -8.24
C LEU A 138 16.46 -15.64 -9.33
N SER A 139 17.75 -15.74 -9.03
CA SER A 139 18.79 -15.47 -10.03
C SER A 139 18.74 -16.47 -11.19
N LYS A 140 19.09 -16.01 -12.38
CA LYS A 140 19.20 -16.88 -13.56
C LYS A 140 20.18 -18.04 -13.32
N LYS A 141 21.24 -17.80 -12.50
CA LYS A 141 22.20 -18.84 -12.11
C LYS A 141 21.57 -19.98 -11.32
N LEU A 142 20.57 -19.71 -10.47
CA LEU A 142 19.82 -20.76 -9.78
C LEU A 142 18.90 -21.51 -10.74
N ALA A 143 18.25 -20.78 -11.63
CA ALA A 143 17.37 -21.38 -12.64
C ALA A 143 18.12 -22.34 -13.57
N ASP A 144 19.33 -21.99 -13.97
CA ASP A 144 20.21 -22.84 -14.80
C ASP A 144 20.60 -24.15 -14.09
N LYS A 145 20.48 -24.20 -12.75
CA LYS A 145 20.67 -25.41 -11.94
C LYS A 145 19.36 -26.13 -11.59
N GLY A 146 18.23 -25.69 -12.16
CA GLY A 146 16.92 -26.31 -11.97
C GLY A 146 16.06 -25.69 -10.86
N ALA A 147 16.52 -24.66 -10.16
CA ALA A 147 15.72 -23.93 -9.19
C ALA A 147 14.84 -22.88 -9.90
N VAL A 148 13.75 -23.32 -10.51
CA VAL A 148 12.81 -22.47 -11.27
C VAL A 148 11.55 -22.12 -10.47
N ASP A 149 11.34 -22.80 -9.35
CA ASP A 149 10.21 -22.64 -8.42
C ASP A 149 10.64 -23.04 -7.00
N GLY A 150 9.70 -23.04 -6.06
CA GLY A 150 9.97 -23.38 -4.65
C GLY A 150 10.48 -24.81 -4.44
N PRO A 151 9.82 -25.84 -5.00
CA PRO A 151 10.31 -27.22 -4.91
C PRO A 151 11.69 -27.42 -5.54
N GLY A 152 11.95 -26.82 -6.68
CA GLY A 152 13.26 -26.84 -7.34
C GLY A 152 14.34 -26.18 -6.50
N LEU A 153 14.02 -25.04 -5.87
CA LEU A 153 14.93 -24.36 -4.96
C LEU A 153 15.24 -25.24 -3.73
N ALA A 154 14.22 -25.82 -3.09
CA ALA A 154 14.40 -26.68 -1.93
C ALA A 154 15.28 -27.90 -2.26
N LYS A 155 15.06 -28.53 -3.41
CA LYS A 155 15.89 -29.65 -3.87
C LYS A 155 17.34 -29.24 -4.11
N LEU A 156 17.58 -28.08 -4.73
CA LEU A 156 18.91 -27.57 -4.99
C LEU A 156 19.63 -27.24 -3.67
N MET A 157 18.97 -26.55 -2.72
CA MET A 157 19.55 -26.23 -1.42
C MET A 157 19.88 -27.46 -0.59
N ALA A 158 19.10 -28.53 -0.69
CA ALA A 158 19.38 -29.81 -0.04
C ALA A 158 20.61 -30.52 -0.63
N SER A 159 20.86 -30.36 -1.94
CA SER A 159 21.96 -31.03 -2.66
C SER A 159 23.27 -30.24 -2.61
N GLU A 160 23.21 -28.92 -2.62
CA GLU A 160 24.39 -28.04 -2.57
C GLU A 160 24.53 -27.41 -1.19
N LYS A 161 25.47 -27.89 -0.39
CA LYS A 161 25.74 -27.34 0.96
C LYS A 161 26.58 -26.07 0.89
N ARG A 162 25.93 -24.96 0.57
CA ARG A 162 26.50 -23.61 0.62
C ARG A 162 25.53 -22.63 1.31
N GLU A 163 26.03 -21.48 1.70
CA GLU A 163 25.16 -20.38 2.14
C GLU A 163 24.36 -19.82 0.94
N TYR A 164 23.05 -19.76 1.07
CA TYR A 164 22.15 -19.09 0.15
C TYR A 164 21.73 -17.77 0.72
N THR A 165 21.87 -16.70 -0.06
CA THR A 165 21.51 -15.34 0.36
C THR A 165 20.28 -14.86 -0.34
N PHE A 166 19.25 -14.50 0.40
CA PHE A 166 18.03 -13.85 -0.11
C PHE A 166 17.92 -12.44 0.41
N ALA A 167 17.26 -11.56 -0.35
CA ALA A 167 17.04 -10.19 0.08
C ALA A 167 15.55 -9.88 0.27
N GLN A 168 15.29 -9.10 1.29
CA GLN A 168 14.03 -8.43 1.57
C GLN A 168 14.30 -6.93 1.75
N THR A 169 13.26 -6.10 1.90
CA THR A 169 13.42 -4.65 1.89
C THR A 169 13.41 -4.01 3.26
N PHE A 170 12.81 -4.68 4.26
CA PHE A 170 12.76 -4.25 5.65
C PHE A 170 12.33 -5.42 6.56
N PRO A 171 12.99 -5.69 7.71
CA PRO A 171 12.78 -6.92 8.50
C PRO A 171 11.35 -7.16 8.96
N THR A 172 10.60 -6.12 9.36
CA THR A 172 9.20 -6.24 9.77
C THR A 172 8.22 -6.03 8.61
N GLY A 173 8.73 -5.76 7.40
CA GLY A 173 7.92 -5.36 6.24
C GLY A 173 7.27 -6.51 5.51
N THR A 174 6.37 -6.18 4.60
CA THR A 174 5.60 -7.14 3.78
C THR A 174 6.49 -8.09 2.99
N HIS A 175 7.54 -7.59 2.34
CA HIS A 175 8.44 -8.42 1.50
C HIS A 175 9.17 -9.49 2.31
N ALA A 176 9.57 -9.20 3.56
CA ALA A 176 10.17 -10.19 4.44
C ALA A 176 9.15 -11.29 4.79
N MET A 177 7.91 -10.89 5.11
CA MET A 177 6.85 -11.86 5.47
C MET A 177 6.49 -12.76 4.29
N TRP A 178 6.41 -12.22 3.07
CA TRP A 178 6.16 -13.04 1.86
C TRP A 178 7.30 -13.98 1.55
N LEU A 179 8.54 -13.52 1.63
CA LEU A 179 9.72 -14.34 1.40
C LEU A 179 9.81 -15.50 2.39
N TYR A 180 9.67 -15.19 3.68
CA TYR A 180 9.74 -16.20 4.73
C TYR A 180 8.60 -17.21 4.63
N TYR A 181 7.38 -16.73 4.34
CA TYR A 181 6.22 -17.61 4.19
C TYR A 181 6.41 -18.58 3.02
N TRP A 182 6.86 -18.08 1.88
CA TRP A 182 7.10 -18.89 0.69
C TRP A 182 8.23 -19.90 0.88
N LEU A 183 9.36 -19.49 1.45
CA LEU A 183 10.45 -20.41 1.76
C LEU A 183 9.96 -21.54 2.68
N ALA A 184 9.26 -21.19 3.76
CA ALA A 184 8.73 -22.15 4.72
C ALA A 184 7.67 -23.08 4.12
N ALA A 185 6.81 -22.60 3.22
CA ALA A 185 5.83 -23.42 2.50
C ALA A 185 6.48 -24.47 1.59
N ASN A 186 7.76 -24.24 1.20
CA ASN A 186 8.56 -25.16 0.43
C ASN A 186 9.57 -25.96 1.29
N GLY A 187 9.41 -25.93 2.62
CA GLY A 187 10.23 -26.71 3.54
C GLY A 187 11.61 -26.11 3.85
N ILE A 188 11.88 -24.88 3.44
CA ILE A 188 13.11 -24.15 3.70
C ILE A 188 12.90 -23.26 4.96
N ASP A 189 13.70 -23.44 6.00
CA ASP A 189 13.66 -22.57 7.17
C ASP A 189 14.45 -21.27 6.92
N PRO A 190 13.77 -20.11 6.73
CA PRO A 190 14.48 -18.87 6.40
C PRO A 190 15.42 -18.38 7.49
N MET A 191 15.28 -18.87 8.72
CA MET A 191 16.12 -18.49 9.86
C MET A 191 17.36 -19.38 10.01
N LYS A 192 17.36 -20.58 9.40
CA LYS A 192 18.43 -21.58 9.57
C LYS A 192 19.11 -21.92 8.24
N ASP A 193 18.33 -22.08 7.19
CA ASP A 193 18.80 -22.63 5.91
C ASP A 193 19.24 -21.53 4.93
N ALA A 194 18.97 -20.26 5.26
CA ALA A 194 19.27 -19.12 4.40
C ALA A 194 19.78 -17.92 5.20
N LYS A 195 20.62 -17.13 4.56
CA LYS A 195 20.96 -15.79 5.02
C LYS A 195 20.00 -14.79 4.37
N VAL A 196 19.36 -13.98 5.19
CA VAL A 196 18.45 -12.94 4.67
C VAL A 196 19.01 -11.56 4.95
N ILE A 197 19.17 -10.77 3.91
CA ILE A 197 19.72 -9.41 3.97
C ILE A 197 18.67 -8.36 3.62
N THR A 198 18.91 -7.13 4.06
CA THR A 198 18.05 -5.98 3.72
C THR A 198 18.67 -5.18 2.60
N VAL A 199 17.94 -5.01 1.49
CA VAL A 199 18.36 -4.24 0.32
C VAL A 199 17.24 -3.29 -0.11
N PRO A 200 17.53 -2.00 -0.33
CA PRO A 200 16.55 -1.06 -0.86
C PRO A 200 16.03 -1.50 -2.25
N PRO A 201 14.73 -1.33 -2.54
CA PRO A 201 14.13 -1.80 -3.79
C PRO A 201 14.88 -1.41 -5.07
N PRO A 202 15.31 -0.15 -5.28
CA PRO A 202 16.01 0.22 -6.51
C PRO A 202 17.40 -0.44 -6.68
N GLN A 203 17.94 -1.04 -5.61
CA GLN A 203 19.26 -1.68 -5.62
C GLN A 203 19.19 -3.20 -5.82
N MET A 204 17.98 -3.80 -5.80
CA MET A 204 17.81 -5.26 -5.89
C MET A 204 18.42 -5.84 -7.16
N VAL A 205 18.09 -5.26 -8.31
CA VAL A 205 18.56 -5.73 -9.63
C VAL A 205 20.09 -5.65 -9.76
N ALA A 206 20.68 -4.54 -9.32
CA ALA A 206 22.14 -4.36 -9.37
C ALA A 206 22.87 -5.36 -8.45
N ASN A 207 22.37 -5.58 -7.23
CA ASN A 207 22.96 -6.55 -6.31
C ASN A 207 22.85 -7.99 -6.80
N MET A 208 21.72 -8.37 -7.41
CA MET A 208 21.59 -9.69 -8.02
C MET A 208 22.55 -9.85 -9.21
N ARG A 209 22.71 -8.83 -10.04
CA ARG A 209 23.59 -8.86 -11.22
C ARG A 209 25.04 -9.17 -10.84
N VAL A 210 25.53 -8.59 -9.76
CA VAL A 210 26.91 -8.83 -9.27
C VAL A 210 27.03 -10.07 -8.39
N GLY A 211 25.93 -10.78 -8.13
CA GLY A 211 25.96 -12.06 -7.40
C GLY A 211 25.94 -11.92 -5.88
N ASN A 212 25.53 -10.77 -5.34
CA ASN A 212 25.44 -10.55 -3.88
C ASN A 212 24.25 -11.30 -3.25
N MET A 213 23.34 -11.85 -4.06
CA MET A 213 22.17 -12.59 -3.60
C MET A 213 21.71 -13.62 -4.64
N ASP A 214 21.06 -14.66 -4.15
CA ASP A 214 20.48 -15.75 -4.92
C ASP A 214 19.03 -15.46 -5.35
N GLY A 215 18.33 -14.68 -4.57
CA GLY A 215 16.94 -14.27 -4.85
C GLY A 215 16.48 -13.15 -3.94
N TYR A 216 15.28 -12.64 -4.21
CA TYR A 216 14.68 -11.59 -3.39
C TYR A 216 13.15 -11.56 -3.50
N CYS A 217 12.51 -10.93 -2.53
CA CYS A 217 11.13 -10.47 -2.61
C CYS A 217 11.10 -8.95 -2.60
N VAL A 218 10.43 -8.34 -3.58
CA VAL A 218 10.29 -6.88 -3.71
C VAL A 218 9.02 -6.54 -4.49
N GLY A 219 8.54 -5.29 -4.36
CA GLY A 219 7.46 -4.74 -5.19
C GLY A 219 7.90 -4.49 -6.64
N GLU A 220 6.93 -4.47 -7.55
CA GLU A 220 7.20 -4.08 -8.95
C GLU A 220 7.64 -2.59 -9.02
N PRO A 221 8.49 -2.24 -10.00
CA PRO A 221 8.83 -3.01 -11.21
C PRO A 221 10.12 -3.82 -11.12
N TRP A 222 10.74 -3.94 -9.96
CA TRP A 222 12.09 -4.48 -9.83
C TRP A 222 12.19 -5.99 -10.08
N ASN A 223 11.08 -6.74 -9.94
CA ASN A 223 11.03 -8.14 -10.38
C ASN A 223 11.03 -8.21 -11.91
N HIS A 224 10.13 -7.48 -12.56
CA HIS A 224 10.06 -7.47 -14.03
C HIS A 224 11.34 -6.91 -14.65
N ARG A 225 11.97 -5.93 -14.02
CA ARG A 225 13.26 -5.38 -14.47
C ARG A 225 14.36 -6.45 -14.52
N ALA A 226 14.43 -7.32 -13.52
CA ALA A 226 15.39 -8.42 -13.52
C ALA A 226 15.14 -9.43 -14.67
N ILE A 227 13.87 -9.64 -15.03
CA ILE A 227 13.49 -10.48 -16.18
C ILE A 227 13.91 -9.81 -17.50
N ILE A 228 13.60 -8.54 -17.69
CA ILE A 228 14.00 -7.75 -18.88
C ILE A 228 15.53 -7.76 -19.03
N ASP A 229 16.26 -7.59 -17.94
CA ASP A 229 17.73 -7.60 -17.95
C ASP A 229 18.35 -9.00 -18.08
N GLY A 230 17.53 -10.06 -18.11
CA GLY A 230 18.01 -11.45 -18.28
C GLY A 230 18.80 -12.03 -17.10
N ILE A 231 18.71 -11.42 -15.91
CA ILE A 231 19.49 -11.80 -14.73
C ILE A 231 18.69 -12.57 -13.68
N GLY A 232 17.37 -12.52 -13.76
CA GLY A 232 16.46 -13.19 -12.83
C GLY A 232 15.31 -13.88 -13.53
N ILE A 233 14.62 -14.71 -12.76
CA ILE A 233 13.38 -15.36 -13.13
C ILE A 233 12.29 -15.07 -12.10
N THR A 234 11.03 -15.04 -12.52
CA THR A 234 9.88 -15.03 -11.59
C THR A 234 9.63 -16.47 -11.13
N ALA A 235 10.01 -16.81 -9.91
CA ALA A 235 9.74 -18.12 -9.32
C ALA A 235 8.28 -18.27 -8.89
N THR A 236 7.70 -17.21 -8.34
CA THR A 236 6.28 -17.09 -8.01
C THR A 236 5.89 -15.62 -7.90
N THR A 237 4.63 -15.32 -8.11
CA THR A 237 4.05 -14.02 -7.74
C THR A 237 3.51 -14.07 -6.31
N THR A 238 3.38 -12.93 -5.65
CA THR A 238 2.86 -12.93 -4.27
C THR A 238 1.36 -13.17 -4.21
N GLN A 239 0.61 -12.89 -5.27
CA GLN A 239 -0.79 -13.27 -5.38
C GLN A 239 -1.00 -14.81 -5.48
N ASP A 240 0.03 -15.56 -5.87
CA ASP A 240 0.02 -17.03 -5.77
C ASP A 240 0.24 -17.51 -4.33
N ILE A 241 0.89 -16.69 -3.49
CA ILE A 241 1.06 -16.97 -2.06
C ILE A 241 -0.23 -16.66 -1.30
N TRP A 242 -0.80 -15.48 -1.56
CA TRP A 242 -2.07 -15.03 -1.00
C TRP A 242 -2.78 -14.13 -2.01
N LYS A 243 -3.83 -14.62 -2.62
CA LYS A 243 -4.65 -13.86 -3.56
C LYS A 243 -5.26 -12.62 -2.91
N ASP A 244 -5.13 -11.47 -3.57
CA ASP A 244 -5.59 -10.15 -3.11
C ASP A 244 -5.02 -9.76 -1.73
N HIS A 245 -3.77 -10.14 -1.47
CA HIS A 245 -3.10 -9.75 -0.25
C HIS A 245 -2.92 -8.22 -0.16
N PRO A 246 -2.98 -7.65 1.07
CA PRO A 246 -2.66 -6.25 1.27
C PRO A 246 -1.16 -6.02 1.08
N GLU A 247 -0.78 -4.83 0.64
CA GLU A 247 0.63 -4.55 0.42
C GLU A 247 1.06 -3.22 1.02
N LYS A 248 0.95 -2.12 0.28
CA LYS A 248 1.28 -0.80 0.81
C LYS A 248 0.09 -0.16 1.48
N VAL A 249 0.41 0.69 2.43
CA VAL A 249 -0.58 1.48 3.17
C VAL A 249 -0.21 2.96 3.16
N LEU A 250 -1.23 3.80 3.26
CA LEU A 250 -1.06 5.19 3.65
C LEU A 250 -0.90 5.22 5.18
N GLY A 251 0.34 5.30 5.63
CA GLY A 251 0.70 5.28 7.05
C GLY A 251 1.05 6.67 7.57
N THR A 252 0.77 6.91 8.85
CA THR A 252 1.14 8.12 9.58
C THR A 252 1.27 7.81 11.08
N THR A 253 1.54 8.81 11.91
CA THR A 253 1.50 8.67 13.37
C THR A 253 0.10 8.91 13.91
N ALA A 254 -0.27 8.23 15.00
CA ALA A 254 -1.55 8.47 15.70
C ALA A 254 -1.64 9.92 16.20
N GLU A 255 -0.51 10.51 16.56
CA GLU A 255 -0.41 11.93 16.96
C GLU A 255 -0.83 12.86 15.82
N PHE A 256 -0.37 12.59 14.57
CA PHE A 256 -0.75 13.38 13.40
C PHE A 256 -2.26 13.34 13.15
N VAL A 257 -2.84 12.13 13.18
CA VAL A 257 -4.29 11.93 13.00
C VAL A 257 -5.09 12.74 14.02
N LYS A 258 -4.68 12.68 15.29
CA LYS A 258 -5.35 13.42 16.37
C LYS A 258 -5.20 14.94 16.24
N LYS A 259 -4.02 15.40 15.80
CA LYS A 259 -3.70 16.84 15.71
C LYS A 259 -4.30 17.50 14.47
N TYR A 260 -4.42 16.77 13.37
CA TYR A 260 -4.83 17.27 12.05
C TYR A 260 -5.91 16.39 11.42
N PRO A 261 -7.09 16.23 12.06
CA PRO A 261 -8.13 15.30 11.60
C PRO A 261 -8.71 15.67 10.22
N ASN A 262 -8.93 16.95 9.93
CA ASN A 262 -9.47 17.38 8.63
C ASN A 262 -8.43 17.25 7.52
N THR A 263 -7.16 17.58 7.81
CA THR A 263 -6.04 17.34 6.89
C THR A 263 -5.92 15.86 6.56
N THR A 264 -5.98 14.99 7.58
CA THR A 264 -5.92 13.53 7.42
C THR A 264 -7.03 13.04 6.49
N ARG A 265 -8.26 13.49 6.71
CA ARG A 265 -9.41 13.12 5.88
C ARG A 265 -9.26 13.61 4.44
N ALA A 266 -8.81 14.86 4.25
CA ALA A 266 -8.57 15.44 2.92
C ALA A 266 -7.52 14.65 2.13
N VAL A 267 -6.42 14.25 2.78
CA VAL A 267 -5.37 13.40 2.16
C VAL A 267 -5.93 12.03 1.79
N MET A 268 -6.68 11.39 2.69
CA MET A 268 -7.31 10.09 2.41
C MET A 268 -8.23 10.17 1.18
N MET A 269 -9.07 11.20 1.11
CA MET A 269 -10.00 11.39 -0.02
C MET A 269 -9.25 11.59 -1.34
N ALA A 270 -8.20 12.42 -1.35
CA ALA A 270 -7.38 12.66 -2.53
C ALA A 270 -6.70 11.37 -3.04
N VAL A 271 -6.14 10.58 -2.14
CA VAL A 271 -5.46 9.32 -2.48
C VAL A 271 -6.45 8.23 -2.90
N LEU A 272 -7.62 8.15 -2.26
CA LEU A 272 -8.67 7.20 -2.62
C LEU A 272 -9.25 7.50 -4.01
N GLU A 273 -9.50 8.78 -4.32
CA GLU A 273 -9.95 9.20 -5.64
C GLU A 273 -8.89 8.93 -6.72
N ALA A 274 -7.61 9.10 -6.39
CA ALA A 274 -6.51 8.73 -7.29
C ALA A 274 -6.47 7.22 -7.54
N SER A 275 -6.66 6.40 -6.51
CA SER A 275 -6.76 4.94 -6.64
C SER A 275 -7.90 4.53 -7.57
N GLN A 276 -9.07 5.13 -7.39
CA GLN A 276 -10.25 4.93 -8.23
C GLN A 276 -9.96 5.35 -9.68
N TRP A 277 -9.35 6.51 -9.87
CA TRP A 277 -9.00 7.00 -11.21
C TRP A 277 -8.04 6.05 -11.93
N ILE A 278 -7.03 5.50 -11.27
CA ILE A 278 -6.06 4.56 -11.87
C ILE A 278 -6.77 3.33 -12.43
N ASP A 279 -7.65 2.71 -11.67
CA ASP A 279 -8.31 1.46 -12.07
C ASP A 279 -9.55 1.69 -12.96
N ALA A 280 -10.01 2.93 -13.16
CA ALA A 280 -11.21 3.24 -13.92
C ALA A 280 -11.08 2.91 -15.42
N SER A 281 -9.89 2.93 -16.00
CA SER A 281 -9.69 2.62 -17.42
C SER A 281 -8.25 2.19 -17.74
N LEU A 282 -8.11 1.49 -18.86
CA LEU A 282 -6.79 1.16 -19.42
C LEU A 282 -5.97 2.42 -19.72
N SER A 283 -6.61 3.45 -20.28
CA SER A 283 -5.95 4.74 -20.57
C SER A 283 -5.37 5.39 -19.31
N ASN A 284 -6.11 5.34 -18.19
CA ASN A 284 -5.65 5.88 -16.92
C ASN A 284 -4.46 5.09 -16.37
N LYS A 285 -4.50 3.75 -16.45
CA LYS A 285 -3.37 2.89 -16.08
C LYS A 285 -2.13 3.20 -16.89
N MET A 286 -2.26 3.37 -18.19
CA MET A 286 -1.13 3.73 -19.06
C MET A 286 -0.56 5.11 -18.71
N LYS A 287 -1.42 6.12 -18.53
CA LYS A 287 -1.00 7.47 -18.13
C LYS A 287 -0.32 7.46 -16.75
N MET A 288 -0.84 6.69 -15.80
CA MET A 288 -0.19 6.49 -14.51
C MET A 288 1.20 5.88 -14.68
N ALA A 289 1.33 4.81 -15.47
CA ALA A 289 2.62 4.14 -15.69
C ALA A 289 3.65 5.07 -16.33
N GLU A 290 3.27 5.84 -17.34
CA GLU A 290 4.14 6.87 -17.97
C GLU A 290 4.58 7.92 -16.95
N THR A 291 3.66 8.38 -16.10
CA THR A 291 3.95 9.38 -15.07
C THR A 291 4.94 8.84 -14.04
N VAL A 292 4.64 7.68 -13.43
CA VAL A 292 5.48 7.14 -12.35
C VAL A 292 6.80 6.55 -12.84
N ALA A 293 6.91 6.17 -14.11
CA ALA A 293 8.18 5.75 -14.73
C ALA A 293 9.23 6.87 -14.75
N GLY A 294 8.78 8.14 -14.69
CA GLY A 294 9.64 9.31 -14.78
C GLY A 294 10.72 9.37 -13.68
N LYS A 295 11.79 10.13 -13.98
CA LYS A 295 12.97 10.30 -13.10
C LYS A 295 12.60 10.80 -11.69
N ALA A 296 11.57 11.63 -11.59
CA ALA A 296 11.09 12.16 -10.31
C ALA A 296 10.53 11.08 -9.37
N TYR A 297 10.08 9.95 -9.92
CA TYR A 297 9.41 8.89 -9.18
C TYR A 297 10.20 7.57 -9.22
N VAL A 298 9.77 6.60 -10.03
CA VAL A 298 10.41 5.27 -10.05
C VAL A 298 11.75 5.27 -10.79
N ASN A 299 11.87 6.06 -11.85
CA ASN A 299 13.07 6.17 -12.69
C ASN A 299 13.42 4.82 -13.36
N THR A 300 12.49 4.30 -14.14
CA THR A 300 12.66 3.06 -14.92
C THR A 300 11.98 3.16 -16.27
N GLY A 301 12.27 2.23 -17.20
CA GLY A 301 11.52 2.15 -18.45
C GLY A 301 10.05 1.86 -18.19
N VAL A 302 9.15 2.53 -18.91
CA VAL A 302 7.70 2.37 -18.77
C VAL A 302 7.25 0.92 -19.02
N ASP A 303 7.94 0.17 -19.90
CA ASP A 303 7.64 -1.22 -20.20
C ASP A 303 7.78 -2.14 -18.98
N ALA A 304 8.72 -1.83 -18.08
CA ALA A 304 8.88 -2.58 -16.83
C ALA A 304 7.64 -2.47 -15.93
N ILE A 305 6.90 -1.36 -16.02
CA ILE A 305 5.68 -1.10 -15.24
C ILE A 305 4.45 -1.64 -15.98
N ASN A 306 4.29 -1.30 -17.27
CA ASN A 306 3.09 -1.56 -18.06
C ASN A 306 2.66 -3.02 -18.04
N GLN A 307 3.58 -3.94 -18.28
CA GLN A 307 3.23 -5.35 -18.36
C GLN A 307 2.59 -5.83 -17.07
N ARG A 308 3.17 -5.51 -15.92
CA ARG A 308 2.70 -5.96 -14.61
C ARG A 308 1.36 -5.36 -14.19
N ILE A 309 1.14 -4.07 -14.47
CA ILE A 309 -0.15 -3.42 -14.15
C ILE A 309 -1.28 -3.85 -15.09
N LEU A 310 -0.93 -4.42 -16.24
CA LEU A 310 -1.88 -5.00 -17.20
C LEU A 310 -2.11 -6.50 -16.96
N GLY A 311 -1.46 -7.08 -15.97
CA GLY A 311 -1.56 -8.51 -15.68
C GLY A 311 -0.78 -9.40 -16.64
N ARG A 312 0.12 -8.85 -17.44
CA ARG A 312 0.94 -9.60 -18.39
C ARG A 312 2.26 -10.01 -17.77
N TYR A 313 2.41 -11.28 -17.55
CA TYR A 313 3.54 -11.83 -16.83
C TYR A 313 4.43 -12.68 -17.76
N GLN A 314 5.71 -12.72 -17.44
CA GLN A 314 6.69 -13.64 -18.00
C GLN A 314 7.64 -14.10 -16.89
N ASN A 315 8.05 -15.36 -16.96
CA ASN A 315 8.93 -15.92 -15.95
C ASN A 315 10.43 -15.78 -16.28
N GLY A 316 10.80 -15.29 -17.44
CA GLY A 316 12.21 -15.21 -17.89
C GLY A 316 12.79 -16.52 -18.44
N LEU A 317 11.94 -17.57 -18.60
CA LEU A 317 12.30 -18.89 -19.15
C LEU A 317 11.39 -19.28 -20.34
N GLY A 318 10.78 -18.29 -20.99
CA GLY A 318 9.90 -18.48 -22.14
C GLY A 318 8.42 -18.68 -21.80
N LYS A 319 8.03 -18.85 -20.53
CA LYS A 319 6.62 -18.90 -20.13
C LYS A 319 6.05 -17.50 -19.97
N THR A 320 4.92 -17.26 -20.62
CA THR A 320 4.10 -16.04 -20.45
C THR A 320 2.68 -16.42 -20.03
N TRP A 321 2.01 -15.54 -19.29
CA TRP A 321 0.61 -15.72 -18.90
C TRP A 321 -0.04 -14.37 -18.57
N ASP A 322 -1.36 -14.32 -18.70
CA ASP A 322 -2.17 -13.21 -18.19
C ASP A 322 -2.70 -13.59 -16.79
N ASP A 323 -2.53 -12.69 -15.82
CA ASP A 323 -2.96 -12.90 -14.45
C ASP A 323 -4.08 -11.89 -14.09
N PRO A 324 -5.31 -12.35 -13.87
CA PRO A 324 -6.40 -11.47 -13.45
C PRO A 324 -6.21 -10.91 -12.03
N ASN A 325 -5.32 -11.53 -11.25
CA ASN A 325 -5.00 -11.11 -9.88
C ASN A 325 -3.74 -10.22 -9.81
N HIS A 326 -3.44 -9.50 -10.90
CA HIS A 326 -2.35 -8.53 -10.91
C HIS A 326 -2.56 -7.39 -9.89
N MET A 327 -1.60 -6.48 -9.81
CA MET A 327 -1.68 -5.29 -8.94
C MET A 327 -2.96 -4.50 -9.21
N LYS A 328 -3.70 -4.20 -8.15
CA LYS A 328 -4.93 -3.41 -8.17
C LYS A 328 -4.83 -2.27 -7.17
N PHE A 329 -5.37 -1.11 -7.53
CA PHE A 329 -5.34 0.09 -6.71
C PHE A 329 -6.69 0.42 -6.07
N PHE A 330 -7.80 -0.05 -6.64
CA PHE A 330 -9.14 0.31 -6.17
C PHE A 330 -10.09 -0.89 -6.08
N ASN A 331 -10.37 -1.59 -7.20
CA ASN A 331 -11.25 -2.75 -7.26
C ASN A 331 -12.57 -2.53 -6.48
N ASP A 332 -13.35 -1.51 -6.86
CA ASP A 332 -14.62 -1.11 -6.23
C ASP A 332 -14.52 -0.81 -4.72
N GLY A 333 -13.36 -0.29 -4.28
CA GLY A 333 -13.08 0.06 -2.88
C GLY A 333 -12.59 -1.10 -2.01
N LEU A 334 -12.57 -2.33 -2.52
CA LEU A 334 -12.12 -3.51 -1.75
C LEU A 334 -10.62 -3.48 -1.44
N VAL A 335 -9.82 -2.84 -2.30
CA VAL A 335 -8.36 -2.68 -2.09
C VAL A 335 -8.07 -1.78 -0.91
N ASN A 336 -8.79 -0.66 -0.81
CA ASN A 336 -8.37 0.44 0.05
C ASN A 336 -8.85 0.30 1.49
N PHE A 337 -9.78 -0.60 1.76
CA PHE A 337 -10.29 -0.82 3.11
C PHE A 337 -9.21 -1.45 4.01
N PRO A 338 -8.84 -0.83 5.15
CA PRO A 338 -7.80 -1.34 6.04
C PRO A 338 -8.37 -2.44 6.96
N PHE A 339 -8.53 -3.66 6.45
CA PHE A 339 -9.08 -4.78 7.23
C PHE A 339 -8.27 -5.04 8.50
N LEU A 340 -8.95 -5.21 9.63
CA LEU A 340 -8.31 -5.57 10.91
C LEU A 340 -7.59 -6.92 10.80
N SER A 341 -8.22 -7.89 10.13
CA SER A 341 -7.64 -9.21 9.90
C SER A 341 -6.32 -9.15 9.11
N ASP A 342 -6.14 -8.19 8.21
CA ASP A 342 -4.89 -8.04 7.47
C ASP A 342 -3.75 -7.61 8.40
N GLY A 343 -4.00 -6.60 9.25
CA GLY A 343 -3.03 -6.18 10.27
C GLY A 343 -2.71 -7.28 11.28
N MET A 344 -3.72 -8.02 11.73
CA MET A 344 -3.53 -9.16 12.63
C MET A 344 -2.67 -10.25 11.99
N TRP A 345 -2.79 -10.48 10.67
CA TRP A 345 -1.94 -11.45 9.99
C TRP A 345 -0.46 -11.07 10.06
N PHE A 346 -0.11 -9.80 9.86
CA PHE A 346 1.29 -9.36 10.01
C PHE A 346 1.81 -9.59 11.43
N LEU A 347 1.00 -9.35 12.45
CA LEU A 347 1.36 -9.65 13.84
C LEU A 347 1.61 -11.15 14.05
N THR A 348 0.80 -12.03 13.43
CA THR A 348 1.04 -13.49 13.51
C THR A 348 2.37 -13.87 12.87
N GLN A 349 2.74 -13.24 11.76
CA GLN A 349 4.03 -13.49 11.12
C GLN A 349 5.20 -12.89 11.92
N HIS A 350 5.03 -11.70 12.51
CA HIS A 350 6.04 -11.16 13.43
C HIS A 350 6.27 -12.09 14.62
N LYS A 351 5.23 -12.72 15.16
CA LYS A 351 5.34 -13.75 16.21
C LYS A 351 5.99 -15.02 15.68
N ARG A 352 5.52 -15.55 14.54
CA ARG A 352 6.06 -16.76 13.91
C ARG A 352 7.57 -16.67 13.67
N TRP A 353 8.07 -15.51 13.27
CA TRP A 353 9.48 -15.30 12.93
C TRP A 353 10.32 -14.74 14.10
N GLY A 354 9.78 -14.71 15.33
CA GLY A 354 10.52 -14.33 16.52
C GLY A 354 10.78 -12.84 16.69
N LEU A 355 10.16 -11.99 15.87
CA LEU A 355 10.20 -10.54 16.04
C LEU A 355 9.38 -10.08 17.25
N LEU A 356 8.32 -10.79 17.57
CA LEU A 356 7.55 -10.68 18.81
C LEU A 356 7.88 -11.85 19.72
N LYS A 357 8.28 -11.55 20.97
CA LYS A 357 8.56 -12.55 21.98
C LYS A 357 7.29 -13.26 22.45
N ASP A 358 6.25 -12.48 22.70
CA ASP A 358 4.96 -12.95 23.22
C ASP A 358 3.82 -12.66 22.22
N HIS A 359 2.69 -13.35 22.38
CA HIS A 359 1.49 -13.02 21.61
C HIS A 359 0.92 -11.69 22.09
N PRO A 360 0.73 -10.70 21.22
CA PRO A 360 0.05 -9.46 21.59
C PRO A 360 -1.46 -9.70 21.67
N ASP A 361 -2.19 -8.72 22.18
CA ASP A 361 -3.62 -8.62 21.93
C ASP A 361 -3.83 -8.20 20.45
N TYR A 362 -3.92 -9.17 19.57
CA TYR A 362 -3.93 -8.99 18.11
C TYR A 362 -5.01 -8.03 17.64
N LEU A 363 -6.24 -8.21 18.15
CA LEU A 363 -7.38 -7.38 17.75
C LEU A 363 -7.24 -5.96 18.28
N LYS A 364 -6.87 -5.80 19.54
CA LYS A 364 -6.68 -4.48 20.15
C LYS A 364 -5.59 -3.67 19.45
N VAL A 365 -4.47 -4.31 19.09
CA VAL A 365 -3.39 -3.67 18.32
C VAL A 365 -3.88 -3.28 16.93
N ALA A 366 -4.57 -4.17 16.22
CA ALA A 366 -5.10 -3.85 14.91
C ALA A 366 -6.13 -2.70 14.95
N GLN A 367 -7.02 -2.70 15.94
CA GLN A 367 -7.99 -1.61 16.14
C GLN A 367 -7.34 -0.26 16.49
N ALA A 368 -6.21 -0.27 17.20
CA ALA A 368 -5.46 0.95 17.50
C ALA A 368 -4.79 1.54 16.25
N ILE A 369 -4.34 0.69 15.33
CA ILE A 369 -3.56 1.10 14.15
C ILE A 369 -4.47 1.37 12.94
N ASN A 370 -5.37 0.45 12.58
CA ASN A 370 -6.18 0.54 11.37
C ASN A 370 -7.39 1.46 11.58
N GLN A 371 -7.42 2.56 10.86
CA GLN A 371 -8.42 3.63 11.02
C GLN A 371 -9.69 3.35 10.21
N THR A 372 -10.37 2.21 10.48
CA THR A 372 -11.54 1.75 9.71
C THR A 372 -12.69 2.74 9.75
N THR A 373 -12.92 3.43 10.88
CA THR A 373 -13.97 4.45 11.03
C THR A 373 -13.69 5.65 10.13
N LEU A 374 -12.47 6.21 10.18
CA LEU A 374 -12.09 7.35 9.33
C LEU A 374 -12.13 7.00 7.85
N TYR A 375 -11.74 5.75 7.51
CA TYR A 375 -11.88 5.28 6.13
C TYR A 375 -13.34 5.23 5.68
N LYS A 376 -14.23 4.66 6.49
CA LYS A 376 -15.68 4.60 6.19
C LYS A 376 -16.28 6.00 5.99
N GLU A 377 -15.87 6.98 6.78
CA GLU A 377 -16.30 8.39 6.63
C GLU A 377 -15.81 8.98 5.29
N ALA A 378 -14.54 8.81 4.93
CA ALA A 378 -13.98 9.30 3.67
C ALA A 378 -14.64 8.61 2.46
N ALA A 379 -14.80 7.29 2.53
CA ALA A 379 -15.44 6.49 1.51
C ALA A 379 -16.91 6.90 1.26
N ALA A 380 -17.66 7.16 2.33
CA ALA A 380 -19.05 7.62 2.23
C ALA A 380 -19.17 8.94 1.47
N GLN A 381 -18.25 9.90 1.69
CA GLN A 381 -18.23 11.17 0.97
C GLN A 381 -17.91 11.02 -0.52
N LEU A 382 -17.08 10.03 -0.86
CA LEU A 382 -16.74 9.69 -2.24
C LEU A 382 -17.72 8.70 -2.87
N LYS A 383 -18.76 8.27 -2.14
CA LYS A 383 -19.71 7.22 -2.55
C LYS A 383 -19.02 5.91 -2.93
N VAL A 384 -17.92 5.60 -2.25
CA VAL A 384 -17.18 4.35 -2.38
C VAL A 384 -17.80 3.30 -1.47
N SER A 385 -18.04 2.11 -2.00
CA SER A 385 -18.55 0.96 -1.24
C SER A 385 -17.53 0.51 -0.21
N VAL A 386 -18.02 0.10 0.97
CA VAL A 386 -17.18 -0.46 2.03
C VAL A 386 -17.63 -1.88 2.37
N PRO A 387 -16.72 -2.77 2.80
CA PRO A 387 -17.07 -4.10 3.23
C PRO A 387 -18.02 -4.09 4.43
N LYS A 388 -18.89 -5.12 4.54
CA LYS A 388 -19.81 -5.28 5.67
C LYS A 388 -19.09 -5.68 6.97
N SER A 389 -17.90 -6.26 6.86
CA SER A 389 -17.08 -6.72 7.99
C SER A 389 -15.70 -6.08 7.92
N ASP A 390 -15.13 -5.76 9.07
CA ASP A 390 -13.75 -5.30 9.21
C ASP A 390 -12.75 -6.49 9.16
N HIS A 391 -13.25 -7.70 8.96
CA HIS A 391 -12.46 -8.93 8.81
C HIS A 391 -12.77 -9.61 7.49
N ARG A 392 -11.74 -10.21 6.92
CA ARG A 392 -11.83 -11.08 5.74
C ARG A 392 -11.04 -12.37 5.97
N SER A 393 -11.37 -13.42 5.22
CA SER A 393 -10.63 -14.67 5.24
C SER A 393 -9.95 -14.94 3.90
N SER A 394 -8.84 -15.68 3.94
CA SER A 394 -8.07 -16.05 2.77
C SER A 394 -7.36 -17.39 2.99
N LYS A 395 -7.26 -18.19 1.94
CA LYS A 395 -6.47 -19.41 1.93
C LYS A 395 -5.12 -19.11 1.28
N LEU A 396 -4.02 -19.42 1.97
CA LEU A 396 -2.67 -19.17 1.48
C LEU A 396 -2.13 -20.37 0.67
N VAL A 397 -0.95 -20.23 0.10
CA VAL A 397 -0.32 -21.19 -0.83
C VAL A 397 -0.15 -22.60 -0.24
N ASP A 398 0.07 -22.72 1.05
CA ASP A 398 0.18 -23.98 1.80
C ASP A 398 -1.16 -24.60 2.17
N GLY A 399 -2.28 -24.01 1.73
CA GLY A 399 -3.62 -24.45 2.02
C GLY A 399 -4.16 -24.03 3.39
N VAL A 400 -3.37 -23.34 4.22
CA VAL A 400 -3.80 -22.86 5.53
C VAL A 400 -4.78 -21.68 5.38
N LEU A 401 -5.90 -21.78 6.08
CA LEU A 401 -6.91 -20.72 6.11
C LEU A 401 -6.52 -19.67 7.16
N TRP A 402 -6.48 -18.41 6.76
CA TRP A 402 -6.47 -17.26 7.64
C TRP A 402 -7.87 -16.63 7.68
N ASP A 403 -8.49 -16.59 8.84
CA ASP A 403 -9.83 -16.00 9.04
C ASP A 403 -9.89 -14.98 10.20
N GLY A 404 -8.76 -14.72 10.84
CA GLY A 404 -8.64 -13.74 11.93
C GLY A 404 -9.25 -14.15 13.27
N LYS A 405 -9.83 -15.38 13.41
CA LYS A 405 -10.55 -15.78 14.63
C LYS A 405 -9.63 -16.14 15.78
N ASP A 406 -8.57 -16.88 15.51
CA ASP A 406 -7.61 -17.34 16.52
C ASP A 406 -6.17 -17.09 16.05
N PRO A 407 -5.71 -15.84 16.12
CA PRO A 407 -4.39 -15.46 15.60
C PRO A 407 -3.23 -16.11 16.36
N ALA A 408 -3.38 -16.38 17.65
CA ALA A 408 -2.33 -17.03 18.44
C ALA A 408 -2.15 -18.49 17.98
N LYS A 409 -3.23 -19.25 17.90
CA LYS A 409 -3.21 -20.61 17.39
C LYS A 409 -2.71 -20.67 15.94
N TYR A 410 -3.12 -19.71 15.10
CA TYR A 410 -2.62 -19.61 13.73
C TYR A 410 -1.10 -19.44 13.69
N ALA A 411 -0.54 -18.49 14.46
CA ALA A 411 0.90 -18.26 14.52
C ALA A 411 1.69 -19.51 14.97
N ASP A 412 1.13 -20.27 15.94
CA ASP A 412 1.76 -21.46 16.49
C ASP A 412 1.54 -22.75 15.69
N SER A 413 0.63 -22.75 14.71
CA SER A 413 0.31 -23.93 13.91
C SER A 413 1.39 -24.36 12.91
N PHE A 414 2.33 -23.46 12.59
CA PHE A 414 3.35 -23.69 11.57
C PHE A 414 4.50 -24.55 12.10
N LYS A 415 4.91 -25.55 11.32
CA LYS A 415 6.09 -26.39 11.62
C LYS A 415 7.39 -25.59 11.53
N VAL A 416 7.55 -24.79 10.46
CA VAL A 416 8.69 -23.91 10.26
C VAL A 416 8.38 -22.55 10.88
N ARG A 417 9.06 -22.28 11.99
CA ARG A 417 8.94 -21.02 12.75
C ARG A 417 10.21 -20.79 13.58
N ALA A 418 10.44 -19.57 14.00
CA ALA A 418 11.52 -19.29 14.97
C ALA A 418 11.23 -20.06 16.26
N VAL A 419 12.20 -20.86 16.70
CA VAL A 419 12.16 -21.48 18.01
C VAL A 419 12.50 -20.41 19.02
N ALA A 420 11.66 -20.21 20.05
CA ALA A 420 12.02 -19.36 21.18
C ALA A 420 13.39 -19.82 21.67
N ALA A 421 14.37 -18.90 21.73
CA ALA A 421 15.62 -19.21 22.38
C ALA A 421 15.27 -19.74 23.78
N ALA A 422 15.70 -20.97 24.07
CA ALA A 422 15.57 -21.50 25.40
C ALA A 422 16.16 -20.46 26.35
N ALA A 423 15.39 -20.03 27.33
CA ALA A 423 15.91 -19.14 28.37
C ALA A 423 17.11 -19.86 29.02
N VAL A 424 18.31 -19.36 28.74
CA VAL A 424 19.53 -19.78 29.42
C VAL A 424 19.60 -19.07 30.76
#